data_2298d7be9a4662c5a644a48ae275c710
#
_entry.id   2298d7be9a4662c5a644a48ae275c710
#
_cell.length_a   1.000
_cell.length_b   1.000
_cell.length_c   1.000
_cell.angle_alpha   90.00
_cell.angle_beta   90.00
_cell.angle_gamma   90.00
#
_symmetry.space_group_name_H-M   'P 1'
#
loop_
_entity.id
_entity.type
_entity.pdbx_description
1 polymer ?
#
loop_
_entity_poly.entity_id
_entity_poly.type
_entity_poly.pdbx_seq_one_letter_code
_entity_poly.pdbx_strand_id
1 'polypeptide(L)'
;MNARKTSTTGTSRIRRTALHRTATALAASAAAVSLAACGVVDVGSSAEASPTKGDDITVGVLFPDKETKRYEQFDLPIMKKKIGELTDNKATVQYANADKDPETQIEQLERMVTDKVDIIVVDAVDSKSIASAVETADKAGIPVIAYDRLAQGPIDGYVSFDNELVGQVQGRSLVEKLGDSAANKIVMMNGSTTDPNAAMFKEGALSELGDKVTISETYDTKDWDPVVAKANMEEAVAKLGAGNIDAVYAANDGIAGAVIDVLKTSGVSKVPPVTGQDADLDAVQRIVAGDQYMTVYKSFPLEANAAAEMAIAKVQGRSIEFDALARDSVDSPTTKKIPAQLVPPVALTKKNIADTVIADGIYTVKQICTAEYKADCDALKLT
;
A
#
# COMPACT_ATOMS: atom_id res chain seq x y z
N MET A 1 45.90 -37.88 25.72
CA MET A 1 45.34 -38.84 26.73
C MET A 1 43.88 -38.99 26.34
N ASN A 2 43.53 -39.97 25.56
CA ASN A 2 42.90 -41.27 25.93
C ASN A 2 41.54 -41.06 26.63
N ALA A 3 40.45 -41.66 26.28
CA ALA A 3 40.09 -42.74 25.35
C ALA A 3 38.56 -42.90 25.39
N ARG A 4 37.98 -43.22 24.22
CA ARG A 4 37.25 -44.46 23.91
C ARG A 4 35.88 -44.73 24.59
N LYS A 5 34.84 -44.77 23.72
CA LYS A 5 34.08 -45.97 23.28
C LYS A 5 33.11 -46.54 24.33
N THR A 6 31.85 -46.86 23.95
CA THR A 6 31.25 -47.92 23.12
C THR A 6 29.74 -47.68 23.04
N SER A 7 29.02 -47.69 21.95
CA SER A 7 28.48 -48.80 21.14
C SER A 7 27.68 -49.86 21.91
N THR A 8 26.35 -49.91 21.68
CA THR A 8 25.69 -51.22 21.52
C THR A 8 24.37 -51.05 20.73
N THR A 9 24.32 -51.80 19.66
CA THR A 9 23.23 -52.17 18.77
C THR A 9 22.27 -53.15 19.46
N GLY A 10 20.99 -53.10 19.11
CA GLY A 10 19.98 -54.08 19.48
C GLY A 10 18.88 -54.18 18.45
N THR A 11 19.06 -55.07 17.48
CA THR A 11 18.08 -55.56 16.48
C THR A 11 17.24 -56.68 17.08
N SER A 12 15.91 -56.69 16.79
CA SER A 12 15.08 -57.91 16.82
C SER A 12 13.77 -57.62 16.07
N ARG A 13 13.66 -58.05 14.89
CA ARG A 13 13.06 -59.20 14.17
C ARG A 13 11.61 -59.54 14.58
N ILE A 14 10.73 -59.22 13.66
CA ILE A 14 9.77 -60.03 12.89
C ILE A 14 8.95 -61.07 13.67
N ARG A 15 7.63 -60.97 13.56
CA ARG A 15 6.75 -62.10 13.22
C ARG A 15 5.50 -61.69 12.46
N ARG A 16 5.39 -62.20 11.21
CA ARG A 16 4.18 -62.28 10.43
C ARG A 16 3.33 -63.45 10.91
N THR A 17 2.03 -63.31 10.93
CA THR A 17 1.11 -64.43 10.73
C THR A 17 -0.08 -63.95 9.91
N ALA A 18 -0.41 -64.76 8.93
CA ALA A 18 -1.42 -64.53 7.88
C ALA A 18 -2.67 -65.40 8.14
N LEU A 19 -3.70 -65.05 7.42
CA LEU A 19 -4.88 -65.79 6.99
C LEU A 19 -6.03 -66.00 8.01
N HIS A 20 -7.24 -65.52 7.73
CA HIS A 20 -8.22 -66.33 6.96
C HIS A 20 -9.38 -65.49 6.45
N ARG A 21 -9.81 -65.83 5.24
CA ARG A 21 -10.99 -65.37 4.50
C ARG A 21 -12.25 -66.03 5.08
N THR A 22 -13.34 -65.31 5.08
CA THR A 22 -14.67 -65.88 4.68
C THR A 22 -15.59 -64.75 4.23
N ALA A 23 -16.10 -64.90 3.05
CA ALA A 23 -17.16 -64.10 2.44
C ALA A 23 -18.52 -64.73 2.80
N THR A 24 -19.54 -63.92 3.01
CA THR A 24 -20.92 -64.28 2.73
C THR A 24 -21.75 -63.03 2.45
N ALA A 25 -22.54 -63.13 1.42
CA ALA A 25 -23.40 -62.07 0.85
C ALA A 25 -24.89 -62.23 1.33
N LEU A 26 -25.73 -61.26 0.88
CA LEU A 26 -27.18 -61.16 0.88
C LEU A 26 -27.83 -60.57 2.16
N ALA A 27 -28.81 -59.66 2.15
CA ALA A 27 -29.82 -59.28 1.18
C ALA A 27 -30.48 -57.94 1.61
N ALA A 28 -31.16 -57.33 0.66
CA ALA A 28 -31.93 -56.09 0.78
C ALA A 28 -33.12 -56.19 1.75
N SER A 29 -33.46 -55.05 2.38
CA SER A 29 -34.86 -54.71 2.68
C SER A 29 -35.01 -53.23 2.96
N ALA A 30 -35.87 -52.56 2.22
CA ALA A 30 -36.35 -51.20 2.42
C ALA A 30 -37.33 -51.16 3.61
N ALA A 31 -37.18 -50.13 4.47
CA ALA A 31 -38.29 -49.68 5.32
C ALA A 31 -38.11 -48.20 5.63
N ALA A 32 -39.00 -47.38 5.07
CA ALA A 32 -39.19 -45.99 5.46
C ALA A 32 -39.90 -45.96 6.83
N VAL A 33 -39.34 -45.24 7.79
CA VAL A 33 -40.05 -44.81 8.99
C VAL A 33 -39.70 -43.36 9.27
N SER A 34 -40.67 -42.51 9.04
CA SER A 34 -40.74 -41.13 9.51
C SER A 34 -40.93 -41.12 11.03
N LEU A 35 -40.04 -40.43 11.75
CA LEU A 35 -40.30 -40.01 13.11
C LEU A 35 -39.82 -38.60 13.33
N ALA A 36 -40.78 -37.70 13.46
CA ALA A 36 -40.57 -36.36 13.99
C ALA A 36 -40.20 -36.46 15.47
N ALA A 37 -39.10 -35.84 15.86
CA ALA A 37 -38.83 -35.51 17.25
C ALA A 37 -38.20 -34.14 17.32
N CYS A 38 -38.91 -33.21 17.92
CA CYS A 38 -38.43 -31.88 18.32
C CYS A 38 -37.26 -32.01 19.27
N GLY A 39 -36.17 -31.38 18.95
CA GLY A 39 -35.06 -31.10 19.83
C GLY A 39 -34.51 -29.75 19.44
N VAL A 40 -34.97 -28.72 20.15
CA VAL A 40 -34.39 -27.37 20.07
C VAL A 40 -32.99 -27.45 20.65
N VAL A 41 -31.97 -27.37 19.80
CA VAL A 41 -30.65 -26.99 20.18
C VAL A 41 -30.39 -25.67 19.48
N ASP A 42 -30.41 -24.62 20.27
CA ASP A 42 -29.99 -23.29 19.88
C ASP A 42 -28.47 -23.35 19.59
N VAL A 43 -28.11 -23.59 18.34
CA VAL A 43 -26.76 -23.46 17.84
C VAL A 43 -26.66 -22.10 17.16
N GLY A 44 -25.85 -21.26 17.74
CA GLY A 44 -25.59 -19.88 17.42
C GLY A 44 -25.67 -19.54 15.94
N SER A 45 -26.15 -18.34 15.70
CA SER A 45 -26.29 -17.70 14.40
C SER A 45 -25.08 -18.00 13.50
N SER A 46 -25.26 -18.96 12.59
CA SER A 46 -24.44 -19.04 11.40
C SER A 46 -24.70 -17.74 10.64
N ALA A 47 -23.71 -16.88 10.55
CA ALA A 47 -23.71 -15.81 9.59
C ALA A 47 -24.06 -16.42 8.23
N GLU A 48 -25.19 -16.01 7.65
CA GLU A 48 -25.53 -16.42 6.29
C GLU A 48 -24.38 -15.99 5.39
N ALA A 49 -23.76 -16.98 4.75
CA ALA A 49 -22.72 -16.69 3.76
C ALA A 49 -23.39 -15.83 2.68
N SER A 50 -22.88 -14.63 2.49
CA SER A 50 -23.31 -13.74 1.41
C SER A 50 -23.31 -14.54 0.10
N PRO A 51 -24.31 -14.39 -0.76
CA PRO A 51 -24.38 -15.14 -2.01
C PRO A 51 -23.12 -14.84 -2.84
N THR A 52 -22.40 -15.89 -3.21
CA THR A 52 -21.23 -15.78 -4.07
C THR A 52 -21.65 -15.37 -5.47
N LYS A 53 -21.05 -14.31 -6.02
CA LYS A 53 -21.26 -13.90 -7.41
C LYS A 53 -20.36 -14.69 -8.38
N GLY A 54 -20.80 -14.79 -9.63
CA GLY A 54 -19.95 -15.23 -10.74
C GLY A 54 -19.00 -14.11 -11.20
N ASP A 55 -18.70 -14.05 -12.49
CA ASP A 55 -17.76 -13.06 -13.07
C ASP A 55 -18.43 -11.73 -13.45
N ASP A 56 -19.76 -11.67 -13.49
CA ASP A 56 -20.53 -10.44 -13.78
C ASP A 56 -20.60 -9.57 -12.52
N ILE A 57 -19.53 -8.84 -12.28
CA ILE A 57 -19.29 -8.06 -11.07
C ILE A 57 -19.16 -6.58 -11.44
N THR A 58 -19.76 -5.71 -10.65
CA THR A 58 -19.53 -4.26 -10.73
C THR A 58 -18.66 -3.83 -9.56
N VAL A 59 -17.43 -3.38 -9.86
CA VAL A 59 -16.48 -2.87 -8.86
C VAL A 59 -16.52 -1.34 -8.87
N GLY A 60 -16.87 -0.74 -7.74
CA GLY A 60 -16.69 0.69 -7.50
C GLY A 60 -15.24 0.99 -7.17
N VAL A 61 -14.65 2.01 -7.80
CA VAL A 61 -13.30 2.48 -7.48
C VAL A 61 -13.35 3.98 -7.24
N LEU A 62 -12.91 4.41 -6.05
CA LEU A 62 -12.92 5.80 -5.61
C LEU A 62 -11.51 6.26 -5.27
N PHE A 63 -11.03 7.29 -5.97
CA PHE A 63 -9.73 7.91 -5.70
C PHE A 63 -9.87 9.33 -5.14
N PRO A 64 -8.89 9.78 -4.31
CA PRO A 64 -9.02 10.98 -3.52
C PRO A 64 -8.73 12.26 -4.29
N ASP A 65 -7.74 12.24 -5.19
CA ASP A 65 -7.23 13.44 -5.85
C ASP A 65 -6.60 13.12 -7.22
N LYS A 66 -6.29 14.18 -7.97
CA LYS A 66 -5.60 14.12 -9.27
C LYS A 66 -4.15 14.61 -9.21
N GLU A 67 -3.71 15.13 -8.06
CA GLU A 67 -2.35 15.62 -7.87
C GLU A 67 -1.35 14.48 -7.72
N THR A 68 -1.78 13.41 -7.05
CA THR A 68 -1.02 12.17 -6.93
C THR A 68 -1.08 11.41 -8.25
N LYS A 69 -0.10 11.66 -9.11
CA LYS A 69 -0.08 11.23 -10.53
C LYS A 69 -0.27 9.74 -10.72
N ARG A 70 0.22 8.91 -9.78
CA ARG A 70 0.17 7.45 -9.92
C ARG A 70 -1.26 6.91 -10.02
N TYR A 71 -2.23 7.50 -9.33
CA TYR A 71 -3.58 6.98 -9.24
C TYR A 71 -4.25 6.76 -10.59
N GLU A 72 -4.27 7.79 -11.43
CA GLU A 72 -4.91 7.70 -12.74
C GLU A 72 -3.97 7.16 -13.82
N GLN A 73 -2.65 7.36 -13.69
CA GLN A 73 -1.68 6.92 -14.68
C GLN A 73 -1.35 5.43 -14.58
N PHE A 74 -1.36 4.86 -13.38
CA PHE A 74 -0.93 3.48 -13.13
C PHE A 74 -1.99 2.67 -12.39
N ASP A 75 -2.41 3.08 -11.19
CA ASP A 75 -3.21 2.26 -10.30
C ASP A 75 -4.55 1.86 -10.93
N LEU A 76 -5.30 2.83 -11.46
CA LEU A 76 -6.59 2.57 -12.10
C LEU A 76 -6.49 1.67 -13.35
N PRO A 77 -5.59 1.93 -14.32
CA PRO A 77 -5.41 1.04 -15.47
C PRO A 77 -4.98 -0.38 -15.08
N ILE A 78 -4.07 -0.53 -14.12
CA ILE A 78 -3.59 -1.83 -13.63
C ILE A 78 -4.74 -2.57 -12.95
N MET A 79 -5.48 -1.91 -12.06
CA MET A 79 -6.63 -2.49 -11.35
C MET A 79 -7.71 -2.94 -12.34
N LYS A 80 -8.08 -2.09 -13.32
CA LYS A 80 -9.04 -2.45 -14.37
C LYS A 80 -8.61 -3.66 -15.19
N LYS A 81 -7.34 -3.70 -15.59
CA LYS A 81 -6.77 -4.83 -16.33
C LYS A 81 -6.86 -6.12 -15.53
N LYS A 82 -6.46 -6.05 -14.25
CA LYS A 82 -6.46 -7.24 -13.37
C LYS A 82 -7.88 -7.74 -13.09
N ILE A 83 -8.83 -6.84 -12.83
CA ILE A 83 -10.25 -7.19 -12.68
C ILE A 83 -10.75 -7.90 -13.95
N GLY A 84 -10.44 -7.37 -15.14
CA GLY A 84 -10.79 -8.02 -16.40
C GLY A 84 -10.20 -9.41 -16.55
N GLU A 85 -8.91 -9.60 -16.20
CA GLU A 85 -8.25 -10.90 -16.24
C GLU A 85 -8.91 -11.93 -15.29
N LEU A 86 -9.32 -11.49 -14.09
CA LEU A 86 -9.94 -12.36 -13.07
C LEU A 86 -11.38 -12.74 -13.38
N THR A 87 -12.05 -12.04 -14.29
CA THR A 87 -13.49 -12.19 -14.58
C THR A 87 -13.78 -12.44 -16.07
N ASP A 88 -12.79 -12.89 -16.84
CA ASP A 88 -12.93 -13.06 -18.30
C ASP A 88 -13.51 -11.83 -19.01
N ASN A 89 -13.17 -10.61 -18.55
CA ASN A 89 -13.66 -9.32 -19.01
C ASN A 89 -15.20 -9.13 -18.87
N LYS A 90 -15.84 -9.82 -17.95
CA LYS A 90 -17.28 -9.67 -17.69
C LYS A 90 -17.58 -8.61 -16.63
N ALA A 91 -16.64 -8.37 -15.71
CA ALA A 91 -16.80 -7.33 -14.71
C ALA A 91 -16.73 -5.92 -15.31
N THR A 92 -17.44 -4.99 -14.68
CA THR A 92 -17.39 -3.55 -14.96
C THR A 92 -16.74 -2.79 -13.83
N VAL A 93 -16.05 -1.69 -14.14
CA VAL A 93 -15.47 -0.79 -13.14
C VAL A 93 -16.15 0.57 -13.23
N GLN A 94 -16.86 0.92 -12.16
CA GLN A 94 -17.42 2.26 -11.96
C GLN A 94 -16.40 3.10 -11.19
N TYR A 95 -15.85 4.13 -11.86
CA TYR A 95 -14.78 4.96 -11.30
C TYR A 95 -15.26 6.37 -10.98
N ALA A 96 -14.80 6.92 -9.86
CA ALA A 96 -14.92 8.35 -9.55
C ALA A 96 -13.67 8.86 -8.80
N ASN A 97 -13.44 10.16 -8.89
CA ASN A 97 -12.37 10.87 -8.22
C ASN A 97 -12.94 12.10 -7.52
N ALA A 98 -12.59 12.28 -6.27
CA ALA A 98 -13.17 13.33 -5.41
C ALA A 98 -12.49 14.70 -5.55
N ASP A 99 -11.34 14.75 -6.24
CA ASP A 99 -10.59 15.98 -6.48
C ASP A 99 -10.29 16.78 -5.18
N LYS A 100 -9.87 16.05 -4.14
CA LYS A 100 -9.56 16.53 -2.77
C LYS A 100 -10.77 16.92 -1.91
N ASP A 101 -12.00 16.73 -2.38
CA ASP A 101 -13.19 17.09 -1.62
C ASP A 101 -13.79 15.87 -0.89
N PRO A 102 -13.71 15.81 0.47
CA PRO A 102 -14.26 14.69 1.23
C PRO A 102 -15.77 14.53 1.09
N GLU A 103 -16.54 15.62 0.99
CA GLU A 103 -18.00 15.55 0.83
C GLU A 103 -18.35 14.96 -0.53
N THR A 104 -17.67 15.39 -1.58
CA THR A 104 -17.82 14.79 -2.92
C THR A 104 -17.53 13.30 -2.89
N GLN A 105 -16.51 12.84 -2.14
CA GLN A 105 -16.21 11.40 -2.05
C GLN A 105 -17.30 10.62 -1.30
N ILE A 106 -17.86 11.18 -0.24
CA ILE A 106 -19.00 10.60 0.48
C ILE A 106 -20.18 10.42 -0.47
N GLU A 107 -20.56 11.47 -1.22
CA GLU A 107 -21.64 11.41 -2.20
C GLU A 107 -21.38 10.37 -3.31
N GLN A 108 -20.13 10.26 -3.76
CA GLN A 108 -19.72 9.26 -4.77
C GLN A 108 -19.89 7.84 -4.24
N LEU A 109 -19.48 7.57 -2.99
CA LEU A 109 -19.63 6.26 -2.36
C LEU A 109 -21.12 5.91 -2.18
N GLU A 110 -21.93 6.82 -1.65
CA GLU A 110 -23.37 6.62 -1.47
C GLU A 110 -24.11 6.39 -2.81
N ARG A 111 -23.64 7.03 -3.87
CA ARG A 111 -24.14 6.77 -5.23
C ARG A 111 -23.82 5.35 -5.66
N MET A 112 -22.59 4.86 -5.44
CA MET A 112 -22.22 3.48 -5.75
C MET A 112 -23.08 2.46 -4.96
N VAL A 113 -23.41 2.78 -3.71
CA VAL A 113 -24.36 1.97 -2.91
C VAL A 113 -25.74 1.97 -3.55
N THR A 114 -26.24 3.12 -4.01
CA THR A 114 -27.52 3.26 -4.70
C THR A 114 -27.55 2.50 -6.03
N ASP A 115 -26.44 2.55 -6.76
CA ASP A 115 -26.24 1.82 -8.03
C ASP A 115 -26.04 0.31 -7.83
N LYS A 116 -25.93 -0.13 -6.57
CA LYS A 116 -25.76 -1.53 -6.16
C LYS A 116 -24.53 -2.19 -6.76
N VAL A 117 -23.39 -1.50 -6.70
CA VAL A 117 -22.10 -2.14 -7.02
C VAL A 117 -21.87 -3.34 -6.09
N ASP A 118 -21.09 -4.30 -6.51
CA ASP A 118 -20.87 -5.53 -5.75
C ASP A 118 -19.80 -5.41 -4.69
N ILE A 119 -18.88 -4.47 -4.87
CA ILE A 119 -17.78 -4.16 -3.95
C ILE A 119 -17.27 -2.75 -4.25
N ILE A 120 -16.73 -2.09 -3.24
CA ILE A 120 -16.10 -0.79 -3.37
C ILE A 120 -14.63 -0.89 -2.96
N VAL A 121 -13.75 -0.34 -3.77
CA VAL A 121 -12.34 -0.07 -3.47
C VAL A 121 -12.20 1.43 -3.29
N VAL A 122 -11.82 1.88 -2.09
CA VAL A 122 -11.75 3.31 -1.76
C VAL A 122 -10.38 3.70 -1.23
N ASP A 123 -9.79 4.71 -1.85
CA ASP A 123 -8.68 5.49 -1.31
C ASP A 123 -9.27 6.81 -0.79
N ALA A 124 -9.24 7.00 0.53
CA ALA A 124 -9.99 8.08 1.17
C ALA A 124 -9.30 9.43 1.07
N VAL A 125 -10.05 10.49 0.73
CA VAL A 125 -9.59 11.89 0.87
C VAL A 125 -9.32 12.21 2.33
N ASP A 126 -10.28 11.89 3.20
CA ASP A 126 -10.20 11.97 4.65
C ASP A 126 -10.66 10.64 5.25
N SER A 127 -9.73 9.93 5.86
CA SER A 127 -9.99 8.60 6.39
C SER A 127 -11.05 8.56 7.48
N LYS A 128 -11.27 9.66 8.19
CA LYS A 128 -12.26 9.74 9.26
C LYS A 128 -13.66 10.10 8.74
N SER A 129 -13.76 11.08 7.85
CA SER A 129 -15.06 11.56 7.36
C SER A 129 -15.77 10.54 6.48
N ILE A 130 -15.03 9.70 5.75
CA ILE A 130 -15.59 8.65 4.88
C ILE A 130 -16.32 7.53 5.67
N ALA A 131 -16.09 7.42 6.98
CA ALA A 131 -16.59 6.32 7.81
C ALA A 131 -18.11 6.14 7.74
N SER A 132 -18.88 7.24 7.68
CA SER A 132 -20.36 7.17 7.60
C SER A 132 -20.85 6.56 6.28
N ALA A 133 -20.16 6.85 5.18
CA ALA A 133 -20.47 6.28 3.88
C ALA A 133 -20.06 4.79 3.81
N VAL A 134 -18.92 4.42 4.42
CA VAL A 134 -18.51 3.01 4.59
C VAL A 134 -19.53 2.23 5.41
N GLU A 135 -20.06 2.80 6.52
CA GLU A 135 -21.17 2.17 7.26
C GLU A 135 -22.43 2.02 6.44
N THR A 136 -22.71 2.93 5.50
CA THR A 136 -23.84 2.84 4.60
C THR A 136 -23.68 1.69 3.61
N ALA A 137 -22.48 1.48 3.09
CA ALA A 137 -22.14 0.34 2.24
C ALA A 137 -22.28 -0.99 3.00
N ASP A 138 -21.74 -1.08 4.22
CA ASP A 138 -21.85 -2.28 5.08
C ASP A 138 -23.30 -2.64 5.36
N LYS A 139 -24.14 -1.67 5.76
CA LYS A 139 -25.59 -1.87 5.96
C LYS A 139 -26.32 -2.33 4.70
N ALA A 140 -25.83 -1.99 3.54
CA ALA A 140 -26.36 -2.45 2.24
C ALA A 140 -25.79 -3.82 1.83
N GLY A 141 -24.87 -4.39 2.60
CA GLY A 141 -24.20 -5.67 2.31
C GLY A 141 -23.16 -5.56 1.20
N ILE A 142 -22.64 -4.35 0.92
CA ILE A 142 -21.60 -4.10 -0.08
C ILE A 142 -20.27 -4.03 0.65
N PRO A 143 -19.35 -5.00 0.43
CA PRO A 143 -18.04 -5.00 1.06
C PRO A 143 -17.17 -3.83 0.56
N VAL A 144 -16.28 -3.37 1.44
CA VAL A 144 -15.36 -2.26 1.18
C VAL A 144 -13.93 -2.68 1.42
N ILE A 145 -13.08 -2.50 0.43
CA ILE A 145 -11.61 -2.62 0.53
C ILE A 145 -11.02 -1.21 0.58
N ALA A 146 -10.33 -0.89 1.66
CA ALA A 146 -9.51 0.33 1.70
C ALA A 146 -8.24 0.12 0.87
N TYR A 147 -7.89 1.12 0.06
CA TYR A 147 -6.74 1.14 -0.82
C TYR A 147 -5.84 2.31 -0.46
N ASP A 148 -4.54 2.11 -0.42
CA ASP A 148 -3.50 3.08 -0.03
C ASP A 148 -3.75 3.68 1.37
N ARG A 149 -4.80 4.48 1.55
CA ARG A 149 -5.16 5.12 2.83
C ARG A 149 -6.18 4.30 3.58
N LEU A 150 -5.89 4.06 4.88
CA LEU A 150 -6.76 3.26 5.74
C LEU A 150 -8.05 4.04 6.08
N ALA A 151 -9.12 3.77 5.33
CA ALA A 151 -10.45 4.32 5.63
C ALA A 151 -10.95 3.82 7.00
N GLN A 152 -11.64 4.68 7.75
CA GLN A 152 -12.37 4.26 8.96
C GLN A 152 -13.76 3.72 8.59
N GLY A 153 -14.36 3.00 9.51
CA GLY A 153 -15.63 2.29 9.30
C GLY A 153 -15.42 0.78 9.19
N PRO A 154 -16.49 0.00 8.98
CA PRO A 154 -16.47 -1.46 8.87
C PRO A 154 -15.96 -1.89 7.48
N ILE A 155 -14.65 -1.79 7.24
CA ILE A 155 -14.01 -2.25 6.01
C ILE A 155 -13.66 -3.73 6.10
N ASP A 156 -13.68 -4.43 4.96
CA ASP A 156 -13.46 -5.88 4.84
C ASP A 156 -12.00 -6.25 4.59
N GLY A 157 -11.21 -5.32 4.11
CA GLY A 157 -9.79 -5.51 3.85
C GLY A 157 -9.07 -4.20 3.57
N TYR A 158 -7.75 -4.27 3.59
CA TYR A 158 -6.87 -3.13 3.35
C TYR A 158 -5.66 -3.55 2.52
N VAL A 159 -5.36 -2.77 1.50
CA VAL A 159 -4.16 -2.94 0.68
C VAL A 159 -3.40 -1.64 0.64
N SER A 160 -2.14 -1.68 1.04
CA SER A 160 -1.27 -0.51 1.08
C SER A 160 0.20 -0.93 1.10
N PHE A 161 1.06 0.00 1.43
CA PHE A 161 2.48 -0.24 1.69
C PHE A 161 2.75 -0.32 3.19
N ASP A 162 3.93 -0.84 3.57
CA ASP A 162 4.44 -0.70 4.93
C ASP A 162 4.86 0.77 5.15
N ASN A 163 3.90 1.58 5.59
CA ASN A 163 4.05 3.03 5.64
C ASN A 163 5.04 3.50 6.73
N GLU A 164 5.20 2.74 7.80
CA GLU A 164 6.24 3.01 8.78
C GLU A 164 7.63 2.75 8.18
N LEU A 165 7.79 1.63 7.46
CA LEU A 165 9.03 1.32 6.75
C LEU A 165 9.35 2.34 5.66
N VAL A 166 8.35 2.92 4.97
CA VAL A 166 8.56 4.03 4.03
C VAL A 166 9.26 5.18 4.73
N GLY A 167 8.75 5.63 5.86
CA GLY A 167 9.37 6.70 6.65
C GLY A 167 10.78 6.34 7.14
N GLN A 168 10.96 5.10 7.64
CA GLN A 168 12.28 4.59 8.05
C GLN A 168 13.29 4.63 6.89
N VAL A 169 12.89 4.22 5.70
CA VAL A 169 13.75 4.25 4.50
C VAL A 169 14.19 5.69 4.17
N GLN A 170 13.28 6.65 4.24
CA GLN A 170 13.60 8.06 4.00
C GLN A 170 14.55 8.61 5.08
N GLY A 171 14.22 8.39 6.36
CA GLY A 171 15.04 8.86 7.49
C GLY A 171 16.44 8.26 7.47
N ARG A 172 16.54 6.94 7.29
CA ARG A 172 17.82 6.22 7.18
C ARG A 172 18.65 6.73 6.01
N SER A 173 18.04 6.98 4.86
CA SER A 173 18.75 7.53 3.69
C SER A 173 19.36 8.89 3.96
N LEU A 174 18.70 9.75 4.74
CA LEU A 174 19.27 11.04 5.14
C LEU A 174 20.44 10.87 6.11
N VAL A 175 20.31 10.03 7.13
CA VAL A 175 21.39 9.73 8.09
C VAL A 175 22.62 9.15 7.37
N GLU A 176 22.42 8.20 6.47
CA GLU A 176 23.50 7.62 5.66
C GLU A 176 24.19 8.67 4.78
N LYS A 177 23.44 9.64 4.28
CA LYS A 177 23.95 10.70 3.40
C LYS A 177 24.70 11.79 4.13
N LEU A 178 24.19 12.20 5.29
CA LEU A 178 24.74 13.30 6.09
C LEU A 178 25.83 12.85 7.06
N GLY A 179 25.80 11.59 7.46
CA GLY A 179 26.52 11.08 8.64
C GLY A 179 25.76 11.38 9.93
N ASP A 180 26.07 10.60 10.96
CA ASP A 180 25.48 10.72 12.31
C ASP A 180 26.09 11.91 13.03
N SER A 181 25.40 13.06 13.01
CA SER A 181 25.83 14.28 13.68
C SER A 181 24.66 15.20 13.98
N ALA A 182 24.42 15.47 15.26
CA ALA A 182 23.43 16.47 15.70
C ALA A 182 23.72 17.89 15.20
N ALA A 183 24.88 18.16 14.60
CA ALA A 183 25.16 19.43 13.94
C ALA A 183 24.41 19.58 12.61
N ASN A 184 24.02 18.47 11.96
CA ASN A 184 23.25 18.49 10.71
C ASN A 184 21.81 18.98 10.99
N LYS A 185 21.41 20.06 10.34
CA LYS A 185 20.11 20.71 10.48
C LYS A 185 19.20 20.34 9.33
N ILE A 186 18.09 19.73 9.61
CA ILE A 186 17.11 19.35 8.59
C ILE A 186 15.77 20.05 8.79
N VAL A 187 15.02 20.13 7.69
CA VAL A 187 13.62 20.56 7.68
C VAL A 187 12.76 19.34 7.35
N MET A 188 11.65 19.16 8.06
CA MET A 188 10.67 18.11 7.77
C MET A 188 9.43 18.71 7.10
N MET A 189 9.17 18.29 5.86
CA MET A 189 7.96 18.58 5.09
C MET A 189 7.10 17.33 5.07
N ASN A 190 6.17 17.21 6.01
CA ASN A 190 5.29 16.05 6.18
C ASN A 190 4.11 16.10 5.19
N GLY A 191 3.35 15.00 5.12
CA GLY A 191 2.13 14.89 4.33
C GLY A 191 0.91 15.53 4.97
N SER A 192 -0.28 15.23 4.42
CA SER A 192 -1.57 15.72 4.91
C SER A 192 -1.98 15.03 6.20
N THR A 193 -2.49 15.80 7.16
CA THR A 193 -2.97 15.28 8.46
C THR A 193 -4.30 14.51 8.37
N THR A 194 -5.00 14.58 7.24
CA THR A 194 -6.23 13.82 6.97
C THR A 194 -5.95 12.40 6.45
N ASP A 195 -4.69 12.17 6.07
CA ASP A 195 -4.17 10.88 5.62
C ASP A 195 -3.39 10.19 6.76
N PRO A 196 -3.84 9.03 7.26
CA PRO A 196 -3.17 8.32 8.35
C PRO A 196 -1.75 7.87 7.98
N ASN A 197 -1.44 7.67 6.70
CA ASN A 197 -0.12 7.28 6.23
C ASN A 197 0.91 8.35 6.55
N ALA A 198 0.53 9.65 6.46
CA ALA A 198 1.44 10.76 6.74
C ALA A 198 2.02 10.70 8.16
N ALA A 199 1.22 10.30 9.15
CA ALA A 199 1.69 10.11 10.52
C ALA A 199 2.68 8.94 10.61
N MET A 200 2.38 7.80 9.94
CA MET A 200 3.27 6.63 9.92
C MET A 200 4.60 6.94 9.23
N PHE A 201 4.58 7.67 8.10
CA PHE A 201 5.81 8.12 7.44
C PHE A 201 6.65 8.99 8.36
N LYS A 202 6.02 9.96 9.04
CA LYS A 202 6.69 10.85 9.99
C LYS A 202 7.31 10.07 11.15
N GLU A 203 6.55 9.18 11.79
CA GLU A 203 7.01 8.35 12.91
C GLU A 203 8.16 7.42 12.47
N GLY A 204 8.03 6.76 11.32
CA GLY A 204 9.09 5.95 10.75
C GLY A 204 10.36 6.75 10.49
N ALA A 205 10.26 7.94 9.89
CA ALA A 205 11.41 8.81 9.64
C ALA A 205 12.05 9.27 10.96
N LEU A 206 11.26 9.68 11.95
CA LEU A 206 11.75 10.10 13.26
C LEU A 206 12.46 8.98 14.01
N SER A 207 12.03 7.72 13.87
CA SER A 207 12.68 6.57 14.49
C SER A 207 14.12 6.37 14.00
N GLU A 208 14.41 6.74 12.76
CA GLU A 208 15.74 6.65 12.16
C GLU A 208 16.57 7.93 12.35
N LEU A 209 15.92 9.09 12.29
CA LEU A 209 16.58 10.39 12.47
C LEU A 209 17.00 10.60 13.93
N GLY A 210 16.10 10.34 14.88
CA GLY A 210 16.34 10.37 16.32
C GLY A 210 17.24 11.53 16.76
N ASP A 211 18.26 11.21 17.58
CA ASP A 211 19.27 12.18 18.03
C ASP A 211 20.43 12.36 17.01
N LYS A 212 20.33 11.74 15.83
CA LYS A 212 21.40 11.75 14.81
C LYS A 212 21.47 13.04 14.00
N VAL A 213 20.39 13.83 14.01
CA VAL A 213 20.30 15.14 13.34
C VAL A 213 19.47 16.11 14.19
N THR A 214 19.54 17.41 13.87
CA THR A 214 18.67 18.43 14.46
C THR A 214 17.54 18.74 13.50
N ILE A 215 16.28 18.47 13.90
CA ILE A 215 15.11 18.92 13.17
C ILE A 215 14.86 20.38 13.54
N SER A 216 15.19 21.29 12.62
CA SER A 216 15.12 22.73 12.86
C SER A 216 13.71 23.29 12.65
N GLU A 217 12.98 22.77 11.69
CA GLU A 217 11.59 23.15 11.41
C GLU A 217 10.81 21.91 10.92
N THR A 218 9.50 21.90 11.19
CA THR A 218 8.60 20.84 10.74
C THR A 218 7.27 21.46 10.30
N TYR A 219 6.77 21.05 9.13
CA TYR A 219 5.53 21.53 8.53
C TYR A 219 4.69 20.37 8.04
N ASP A 220 3.38 20.47 8.18
CA ASP A 220 2.45 19.55 7.55
C ASP A 220 1.94 20.18 6.23
N THR A 221 1.79 19.38 5.20
CA THR A 221 1.38 19.83 3.87
C THR A 221 -0.06 19.42 3.64
N LYS A 222 -0.97 20.36 3.87
CA LYS A 222 -2.41 20.14 3.70
C LYS A 222 -2.68 19.62 2.29
N ASP A 223 -3.51 18.57 2.20
CA ASP A 223 -3.98 17.94 0.96
C ASP A 223 -2.85 17.49 0.02
N TRP A 224 -1.63 17.25 0.56
CA TRP A 224 -0.43 16.92 -0.19
C TRP A 224 -0.06 17.96 -1.25
N ASP A 225 -0.58 19.20 -1.11
CA ASP A 225 -0.51 20.23 -2.14
C ASP A 225 0.91 20.83 -2.28
N PRO A 226 1.56 20.74 -3.47
CA PRO A 226 2.88 21.32 -3.70
C PRO A 226 2.92 22.84 -3.50
N VAL A 227 1.79 23.55 -3.65
CA VAL A 227 1.72 24.99 -3.40
C VAL A 227 1.86 25.30 -1.92
N VAL A 228 1.25 24.46 -1.06
CA VAL A 228 1.43 24.55 0.39
C VAL A 228 2.86 24.20 0.79
N ALA A 229 3.44 23.15 0.21
CA ALA A 229 4.82 22.77 0.45
C ALA A 229 5.81 23.88 0.07
N LYS A 230 5.57 24.56 -1.06
CA LYS A 230 6.36 25.72 -1.50
C LYS A 230 6.32 26.83 -0.46
N ALA A 231 5.13 27.22 -0.01
CA ALA A 231 4.99 28.29 1.00
C ALA A 231 5.68 27.91 2.33
N ASN A 232 5.54 26.67 2.78
CA ASN A 232 6.21 26.14 3.96
C ASN A 232 7.74 26.21 3.82
N MET A 233 8.28 25.86 2.63
CA MET A 233 9.72 25.90 2.41
C MET A 233 10.24 27.32 2.31
N GLU A 234 9.51 28.27 1.70
CA GLU A 234 9.83 29.69 1.68
C GLU A 234 9.92 30.26 3.12
N GLU A 235 8.99 29.83 3.99
CA GLU A 235 9.02 30.20 5.42
C GLU A 235 10.24 29.60 6.12
N ALA A 236 10.55 28.33 5.90
CA ALA A 236 11.72 27.68 6.48
C ALA A 236 13.03 28.39 6.06
N VAL A 237 13.17 28.72 4.77
CA VAL A 237 14.30 29.46 4.24
C VAL A 237 14.42 30.86 4.85
N ALA A 238 13.29 31.56 5.02
CA ALA A 238 13.27 32.88 5.65
C ALA A 238 13.72 32.85 7.11
N LYS A 239 13.35 31.81 7.87
CA LYS A 239 13.72 31.62 9.27
C LYS A 239 15.18 31.19 9.45
N LEU A 240 15.62 30.23 8.67
CA LEU A 240 16.90 29.54 8.90
C LEU A 240 18.02 30.08 8.02
N GLY A 241 17.69 30.61 6.85
CA GLY A 241 18.63 30.85 5.75
C GLY A 241 18.92 29.55 4.98
N ALA A 242 18.79 29.59 3.67
CA ALA A 242 18.94 28.40 2.81
C ALA A 242 20.28 27.66 3.00
N GLY A 243 21.38 28.38 3.23
CA GLY A 243 22.70 27.81 3.47
C GLY A 243 22.89 27.08 4.80
N ASN A 244 21.92 27.14 5.70
CA ASN A 244 21.92 26.46 7.01
C ASN A 244 20.99 25.24 7.05
N ILE A 245 20.49 24.80 5.89
CA ILE A 245 19.66 23.59 5.74
C ILE A 245 20.52 22.52 5.11
N ASP A 246 20.88 21.49 5.89
CA ASP A 246 21.76 20.42 5.45
C ASP A 246 21.02 19.31 4.68
N ALA A 247 19.70 19.14 4.94
CA ALA A 247 18.82 18.27 4.17
C ALA A 247 17.35 18.60 4.39
N VAL A 248 16.49 18.07 3.53
CA VAL A 248 15.05 18.12 3.71
C VAL A 248 14.45 16.72 3.63
N TYR A 249 13.73 16.33 4.67
CA TYR A 249 12.76 15.25 4.59
C TYR A 249 11.53 15.80 3.87
N ALA A 250 11.24 15.30 2.68
CA ALA A 250 10.01 15.58 1.96
C ALA A 250 9.22 14.28 1.84
N ALA A 251 7.98 14.29 2.32
CA ALA A 251 7.19 13.08 2.49
C ALA A 251 6.80 12.42 1.16
N ASN A 252 6.68 13.22 0.05
CA ASN A 252 6.49 12.68 -1.29
C ASN A 252 7.19 13.52 -2.37
N ASP A 253 7.11 13.09 -3.62
CA ASP A 253 7.82 13.68 -4.76
C ASP A 253 7.23 15.01 -5.23
N GLY A 254 5.92 15.22 -5.05
CA GLY A 254 5.28 16.50 -5.30
C GLY A 254 5.79 17.59 -4.34
N ILE A 255 5.87 17.25 -3.04
CA ILE A 255 6.48 18.11 -2.00
C ILE A 255 7.96 18.32 -2.29
N ALA A 256 8.70 17.25 -2.64
CA ALA A 256 10.13 17.34 -2.94
C ALA A 256 10.42 18.28 -4.11
N GLY A 257 9.62 18.24 -5.17
CA GLY A 257 9.76 19.15 -6.32
C GLY A 257 9.60 20.60 -5.91
N ALA A 258 8.56 20.94 -5.17
CA ALA A 258 8.29 22.29 -4.69
C ALA A 258 9.43 22.80 -3.77
N VAL A 259 9.93 21.95 -2.87
CA VAL A 259 11.06 22.23 -1.98
C VAL A 259 12.34 22.53 -2.76
N ILE A 260 12.65 21.68 -3.75
CA ILE A 260 13.85 21.83 -4.59
C ILE A 260 13.81 23.15 -5.38
N ASP A 261 12.64 23.52 -5.91
CA ASP A 261 12.47 24.78 -6.65
C ASP A 261 12.73 26.01 -5.76
N VAL A 262 12.22 25.99 -4.51
CA VAL A 262 12.51 27.06 -3.54
C VAL A 262 13.99 27.13 -3.22
N LEU A 263 14.63 25.98 -2.96
CA LEU A 263 16.07 25.95 -2.65
C LEU A 263 16.91 26.47 -3.81
N LYS A 264 16.63 26.07 -5.06
CA LYS A 264 17.31 26.55 -6.27
C LYS A 264 17.21 28.07 -6.42
N THR A 265 16.03 28.63 -6.16
CA THR A 265 15.80 30.09 -6.27
C THR A 265 16.34 30.88 -5.07
N SER A 266 16.65 30.22 -3.95
CA SER A 266 17.21 30.85 -2.73
C SER A 266 18.72 31.01 -2.74
N GLY A 267 19.39 30.76 -3.87
CA GLY A 267 20.81 31.04 -4.07
C GLY A 267 21.76 30.02 -3.46
N VAL A 268 21.31 28.79 -3.15
CA VAL A 268 22.23 27.71 -2.75
C VAL A 268 23.10 27.28 -3.93
N SER A 269 24.38 27.06 -3.71
CA SER A 269 25.28 26.58 -4.74
C SER A 269 25.03 25.15 -5.19
N LYS A 270 24.40 24.36 -4.31
CA LYS A 270 23.99 22.99 -4.53
C LYS A 270 22.77 22.69 -3.66
N VAL A 271 21.78 22.05 -4.24
CA VAL A 271 20.60 21.58 -3.49
C VAL A 271 21.05 20.54 -2.45
N PRO A 272 20.73 20.73 -1.16
CA PRO A 272 21.01 19.71 -0.15
C PRO A 272 20.21 18.42 -0.43
N PRO A 273 20.54 17.28 0.20
CA PRO A 273 19.76 16.06 0.04
C PRO A 273 18.28 16.26 0.36
N VAL A 274 17.42 15.92 -0.60
CA VAL A 274 15.97 15.95 -0.45
C VAL A 274 15.46 14.53 -0.68
N THR A 275 14.62 14.02 0.23
CA THR A 275 13.92 12.74 0.05
C THR A 275 12.65 12.93 -0.80
N GLY A 276 12.00 11.83 -1.12
CA GLY A 276 10.69 11.80 -1.76
C GLY A 276 10.07 10.42 -1.62
N GLN A 277 8.88 10.25 -2.17
CA GLN A 277 8.12 9.01 -2.23
C GLN A 277 7.24 9.06 -3.47
N ASP A 278 6.86 7.90 -4.00
CA ASP A 278 6.02 7.59 -5.16
C ASP A 278 6.80 7.37 -6.47
N ALA A 279 8.05 7.76 -6.55
CA ALA A 279 8.89 7.62 -7.75
C ALA A 279 8.25 8.23 -9.00
N ASP A 280 7.69 9.44 -8.88
CA ASP A 280 7.17 10.22 -10.00
C ASP A 280 8.24 10.39 -11.10
N LEU A 281 7.81 10.45 -12.36
CA LEU A 281 8.76 10.59 -13.48
C LEU A 281 9.70 11.79 -13.31
N ASP A 282 9.15 12.93 -12.91
CA ASP A 282 9.93 14.15 -12.65
C ASP A 282 10.94 13.95 -11.51
N ALA A 283 10.56 13.17 -10.48
CA ALA A 283 11.45 12.86 -9.36
C ALA A 283 12.58 11.93 -9.79
N VAL A 284 12.28 10.91 -10.60
CA VAL A 284 13.30 10.03 -11.18
C VAL A 284 14.27 10.84 -12.06
N GLN A 285 13.76 11.79 -12.85
CA GLN A 285 14.58 12.73 -13.64
C GLN A 285 15.43 13.65 -12.73
N ARG A 286 14.86 14.22 -11.65
CA ARG A 286 15.62 15.00 -10.66
C ARG A 286 16.68 14.13 -9.97
N ILE A 287 16.42 12.86 -9.71
CA ILE A 287 17.42 11.93 -9.16
C ILE A 287 18.53 11.70 -10.18
N VAL A 288 18.21 11.47 -11.45
CA VAL A 288 19.19 11.33 -12.53
C VAL A 288 20.08 12.58 -12.60
N ALA A 289 19.52 13.78 -12.61
CA ALA A 289 20.27 15.05 -12.59
C ALA A 289 21.08 15.26 -11.30
N GLY A 290 20.61 14.74 -10.17
CA GLY A 290 21.23 14.91 -8.84
C GLY A 290 20.66 16.05 -8.03
N ASP A 291 19.52 16.57 -8.43
CA ASP A 291 18.75 17.60 -7.73
C ASP A 291 17.92 17.02 -6.57
N GLN A 292 17.46 15.77 -6.70
CA GLN A 292 16.83 15.01 -5.63
C GLN A 292 17.74 13.84 -5.23
N TYR A 293 17.84 13.58 -3.92
CA TYR A 293 18.75 12.54 -3.44
C TYR A 293 18.20 11.14 -3.64
N MET A 294 16.94 10.93 -3.28
CA MET A 294 16.26 9.66 -3.39
C MET A 294 14.74 9.85 -3.43
N THR A 295 14.04 8.81 -3.86
CA THR A 295 12.61 8.64 -3.60
C THR A 295 12.35 7.23 -3.08
N VAL A 296 11.21 7.01 -2.45
CA VAL A 296 10.75 5.66 -2.13
C VAL A 296 9.88 5.18 -3.28
N TYR A 297 10.34 4.14 -3.96
CA TYR A 297 9.54 3.43 -4.95
C TYR A 297 8.59 2.46 -4.24
N LYS A 298 7.33 2.65 -4.51
CA LYS A 298 6.23 1.77 -4.12
C LYS A 298 5.76 1.05 -5.37
N SER A 299 5.80 -0.28 -5.39
CA SER A 299 5.40 -1.03 -6.59
C SER A 299 3.88 -0.95 -6.79
N PHE A 300 3.42 0.06 -7.55
CA PHE A 300 2.00 0.25 -7.91
C PHE A 300 1.37 -1.00 -8.53
N PRO A 301 2.08 -1.76 -9.42
CA PRO A 301 1.52 -3.00 -9.93
C PRO A 301 1.20 -4.03 -8.85
N LEU A 302 2.03 -4.14 -7.81
CA LEU A 302 1.77 -5.09 -6.72
C LEU A 302 0.56 -4.65 -5.90
N GLU A 303 0.47 -3.37 -5.55
CA GLU A 303 -0.64 -2.84 -4.75
C GLU A 303 -1.97 -2.91 -5.51
N ALA A 304 -2.02 -2.37 -6.72
CA ALA A 304 -3.26 -2.33 -7.52
C ALA A 304 -3.75 -3.73 -7.91
N ASN A 305 -2.84 -4.66 -8.24
CA ASN A 305 -3.20 -6.05 -8.50
C ASN A 305 -3.75 -6.72 -7.23
N ALA A 306 -3.11 -6.52 -6.08
CA ALA A 306 -3.56 -7.08 -4.82
C ALA A 306 -4.95 -6.58 -4.42
N ALA A 307 -5.24 -5.29 -4.60
CA ALA A 307 -6.56 -4.73 -4.34
C ALA A 307 -7.64 -5.34 -5.25
N ALA A 308 -7.34 -5.49 -6.53
CA ALA A 308 -8.23 -6.15 -7.48
C ALA A 308 -8.46 -7.63 -7.14
N GLU A 309 -7.39 -8.37 -6.81
CA GLU A 309 -7.46 -9.78 -6.42
C GLU A 309 -8.27 -9.96 -5.12
N MET A 310 -7.99 -9.14 -4.11
CA MET A 310 -8.70 -9.17 -2.84
C MET A 310 -10.20 -8.84 -3.03
N ALA A 311 -10.52 -7.81 -3.82
CA ALA A 311 -11.89 -7.42 -4.12
C ALA A 311 -12.67 -8.54 -4.82
N ILE A 312 -12.12 -9.11 -5.88
CA ILE A 312 -12.77 -10.18 -6.63
C ILE A 312 -12.91 -11.46 -5.79
N ALA A 313 -11.85 -11.85 -5.04
CA ALA A 313 -11.90 -13.00 -4.13
C ALA A 313 -13.00 -12.84 -3.07
N LYS A 314 -13.17 -11.63 -2.51
CA LYS A 314 -14.22 -11.33 -1.53
C LYS A 314 -15.61 -11.55 -2.10
N VAL A 315 -15.92 -10.93 -3.24
CA VAL A 315 -17.25 -11.00 -3.87
C VAL A 315 -17.58 -12.41 -4.35
N GLN A 316 -16.59 -13.14 -4.86
CA GLN A 316 -16.77 -14.52 -5.33
C GLN A 316 -16.75 -15.56 -4.19
N GLY A 317 -16.61 -15.13 -2.93
CA GLY A 317 -16.56 -16.03 -1.77
C GLY A 317 -15.34 -16.95 -1.75
N ARG A 318 -14.25 -16.57 -2.42
CA ARG A 318 -12.97 -17.31 -2.46
C ARG A 318 -12.13 -17.01 -1.22
N SER A 319 -12.63 -17.46 -0.05
CA SER A 319 -12.04 -17.10 1.26
C SER A 319 -10.58 -17.52 1.40
N ILE A 320 -10.21 -18.70 0.90
CA ILE A 320 -8.80 -19.19 0.96
C ILE A 320 -7.86 -18.25 0.19
N GLU A 321 -8.28 -17.77 -0.97
CA GLU A 321 -7.49 -16.84 -1.78
C GLU A 321 -7.43 -15.46 -1.12
N PHE A 322 -8.54 -14.99 -0.58
CA PHE A 322 -8.60 -13.74 0.19
C PHE A 322 -7.64 -13.79 1.38
N ASP A 323 -7.69 -14.86 2.19
CA ASP A 323 -6.82 -15.05 3.36
C ASP A 323 -5.34 -15.20 2.95
N ALA A 324 -5.07 -15.78 1.78
CA ALA A 324 -3.70 -15.91 1.27
C ALA A 324 -3.10 -14.57 0.81
N LEU A 325 -3.94 -13.61 0.42
CA LEU A 325 -3.55 -12.23 0.11
C LEU A 325 -3.38 -11.40 1.38
N ALA A 326 -4.32 -11.51 2.31
CA ALA A 326 -4.36 -10.78 3.57
C ALA A 326 -3.38 -11.36 4.61
N ARG A 327 -2.08 -11.20 4.36
CA ARG A 327 -1.01 -11.75 5.20
C ARG A 327 -0.76 -10.96 6.48
N ASP A 328 -1.20 -9.73 6.49
CA ASP A 328 -1.05 -8.76 7.56
C ASP A 328 -2.40 -8.49 8.21
N SER A 329 -2.37 -7.81 9.34
CA SER A 329 -3.56 -7.35 10.02
C SER A 329 -3.29 -5.98 10.63
N VAL A 330 -4.18 -5.03 10.37
CA VAL A 330 -4.05 -3.67 10.90
C VAL A 330 -5.26 -3.29 11.74
N ASP A 331 -5.07 -2.31 12.59
CA ASP A 331 -6.12 -1.71 13.40
C ASP A 331 -6.40 -0.29 12.90
N SER A 332 -7.67 0.06 12.73
CA SER A 332 -8.12 1.44 12.63
C SER A 332 -8.73 1.91 13.95
N PRO A 333 -9.00 3.21 14.14
CA PRO A 333 -9.73 3.70 15.30
C PRO A 333 -11.11 3.06 15.49
N THR A 334 -11.76 2.65 14.41
CA THR A 334 -13.13 2.12 14.41
C THR A 334 -13.20 0.61 14.28
N THR A 335 -12.23 -0.02 13.63
CA THR A 335 -12.25 -1.48 13.31
C THR A 335 -10.92 -2.10 13.67
N LYS A 336 -10.97 -3.30 14.30
CA LYS A 336 -9.79 -4.04 14.72
C LYS A 336 -9.57 -5.27 13.86
N LYS A 337 -8.30 -5.67 13.72
CA LYS A 337 -7.87 -6.87 12.99
C LYS A 337 -8.38 -6.90 11.55
N ILE A 338 -8.29 -5.77 10.88
CA ILE A 338 -8.62 -5.67 9.46
C ILE A 338 -7.63 -6.52 8.67
N PRO A 339 -8.09 -7.49 7.86
CA PRO A 339 -7.21 -8.25 6.98
C PRO A 339 -6.48 -7.31 6.03
N ALA A 340 -5.15 -7.42 5.93
CA ALA A 340 -4.37 -6.48 5.15
C ALA A 340 -3.29 -7.15 4.31
N GLN A 341 -2.91 -6.50 3.22
CA GLN A 341 -1.70 -6.78 2.47
C GLN A 341 -0.84 -5.51 2.41
N LEU A 342 0.33 -5.57 3.03
CA LEU A 342 1.29 -4.45 3.06
C LEU A 342 2.46 -4.76 2.11
N VAL A 343 2.58 -3.97 1.05
CA VAL A 343 3.64 -4.13 0.05
C VAL A 343 4.92 -3.45 0.55
N PRO A 344 6.08 -4.14 0.54
CA PRO A 344 7.32 -3.53 0.99
C PRO A 344 7.81 -2.44 0.04
N PRO A 345 8.24 -1.27 0.55
CA PRO A 345 8.81 -0.19 -0.25
C PRO A 345 10.29 -0.44 -0.58
N VAL A 346 10.79 0.25 -1.62
CA VAL A 346 12.18 0.19 -2.06
C VAL A 346 12.78 1.60 -2.14
N ALA A 347 13.95 1.82 -1.53
CA ALA A 347 14.70 3.07 -1.73
C ALA A 347 15.19 3.15 -3.19
N LEU A 348 14.74 4.16 -3.94
CA LEU A 348 15.20 4.43 -5.29
C LEU A 348 16.20 5.58 -5.27
N THR A 349 17.37 5.32 -5.81
CA THR A 349 18.48 6.27 -5.94
C THR A 349 19.07 6.14 -7.35
N LYS A 350 20.06 6.97 -7.68
CA LYS A 350 20.84 6.82 -8.94
C LYS A 350 21.36 5.40 -9.20
N LYS A 351 21.51 4.58 -8.16
CA LYS A 351 22.18 3.28 -8.25
C LYS A 351 21.29 2.16 -8.78
N ASN A 352 19.95 2.30 -8.66
CA ASN A 352 19.02 1.21 -8.93
C ASN A 352 17.79 1.59 -9.77
N ILE A 353 17.85 2.69 -10.51
CA ILE A 353 16.76 3.13 -11.42
C ILE A 353 16.43 2.03 -12.43
N ALA A 354 17.46 1.38 -13.00
CA ALA A 354 17.28 0.31 -13.97
C ALA A 354 16.59 -0.92 -13.37
N ASP A 355 16.96 -1.28 -12.13
CA ASP A 355 16.49 -2.49 -11.43
C ASP A 355 15.15 -2.29 -10.71
N THR A 356 14.59 -1.08 -10.75
CA THR A 356 13.31 -0.72 -10.13
C THR A 356 12.30 -0.27 -11.19
N VAL A 357 12.07 1.03 -11.33
CA VAL A 357 11.00 1.61 -12.19
C VAL A 357 11.13 1.23 -13.67
N ILE A 358 12.33 0.93 -14.18
CA ILE A 358 12.50 0.46 -15.56
C ILE A 358 12.20 -1.05 -15.64
N ALA A 359 12.75 -1.85 -14.74
CA ALA A 359 12.53 -3.30 -14.72
C ALA A 359 11.05 -3.65 -14.52
N ASP A 360 10.34 -2.91 -13.67
CA ASP A 360 8.90 -3.07 -13.42
C ASP A 360 8.01 -2.48 -14.54
N GLY A 361 8.64 -1.85 -15.56
CA GLY A 361 7.91 -1.28 -16.71
C GLY A 361 7.10 -0.03 -16.39
N ILE A 362 7.37 0.65 -15.26
CA ILE A 362 6.72 1.91 -14.88
C ILE A 362 7.13 3.01 -15.86
N TYR A 363 8.44 3.12 -16.11
CA TYR A 363 8.97 4.06 -17.08
C TYR A 363 9.95 3.39 -18.04
N THR A 364 9.96 3.86 -19.27
CA THR A 364 10.98 3.51 -20.25
C THR A 364 12.19 4.43 -20.07
N VAL A 365 13.37 3.95 -20.48
CA VAL A 365 14.59 4.78 -20.56
C VAL A 365 14.32 6.08 -21.34
N LYS A 366 13.55 6.01 -22.45
CA LYS A 366 13.21 7.18 -23.27
C LYS A 366 12.41 8.25 -22.51
N GLN A 367 11.51 7.85 -21.61
CA GLN A 367 10.74 8.80 -20.79
C GLN A 367 11.62 9.47 -19.74
N ILE A 368 12.52 8.73 -19.12
CA ILE A 368 13.45 9.26 -18.10
C ILE A 368 14.52 10.11 -18.76
N CYS A 369 15.18 9.60 -19.81
CA CYS A 369 16.35 10.17 -20.45
C CYS A 369 15.95 11.05 -21.65
N THR A 370 15.18 12.10 -21.40
CA THR A 370 14.88 13.14 -22.41
C THR A 370 16.15 13.87 -22.83
N ALA A 371 16.05 14.74 -23.82
CA ALA A 371 17.21 15.54 -24.29
C ALA A 371 17.88 16.33 -23.15
N GLU A 372 17.11 16.79 -22.18
CA GLU A 372 17.58 17.52 -20.99
C GLU A 372 18.48 16.65 -20.10
N TYR A 373 18.07 15.41 -19.85
CA TYR A 373 18.74 14.49 -18.91
C TYR A 373 19.71 13.52 -19.59
N LYS A 374 19.91 13.65 -20.91
CA LYS A 374 20.69 12.67 -21.68
C LYS A 374 22.12 12.48 -21.14
N ALA A 375 22.80 13.57 -20.85
CA ALA A 375 24.20 13.52 -20.37
C ALA A 375 24.30 12.78 -19.01
N ASP A 376 23.36 13.03 -18.12
CA ASP A 376 23.31 12.37 -16.80
C ASP A 376 22.93 10.90 -16.94
N CYS A 377 22.00 10.58 -17.82
CA CYS A 377 21.64 9.19 -18.15
C CYS A 377 22.82 8.41 -18.74
N ASP A 378 23.57 9.01 -19.68
CA ASP A 378 24.76 8.39 -20.27
C ASP A 378 25.82 8.10 -19.19
N ALA A 379 26.00 9.03 -18.24
CA ALA A 379 26.90 8.84 -17.10
C ALA A 379 26.47 7.70 -16.17
N LEU A 380 25.16 7.47 -16.05
CA LEU A 380 24.57 6.38 -15.27
C LEU A 380 24.42 5.08 -16.07
N LYS A 381 24.76 5.09 -17.37
CA LYS A 381 24.59 3.94 -18.29
C LYS A 381 23.13 3.46 -18.42
N LEU A 382 22.21 4.37 -18.32
CA LEU A 382 20.80 4.14 -18.61
C LEU A 382 20.60 4.25 -20.13
N THR A 383 20.80 3.16 -20.86
CA THR A 383 20.74 3.10 -22.34
C THR A 383 19.84 1.96 -22.82
#